data_1384e87b5373c632be1a5b4cd0c0cd0e
#
_entry.id   1384e87b5373c632be1a5b4cd0c0cd0e
#
_cell.length_a   1.000
_cell.length_b   1.000
_cell.length_c   1.000
_cell.angle_alpha   90.00
_cell.angle_beta   90.00
_cell.angle_gamma   90.00
#
_symmetry.space_group_name_H-M   'P 1'
#
loop_
_entity.id
_entity.type
_entity.pdbx_description
1 polymer ?
#
loop_
_entity_poly.entity_id
_entity_poly.type
_entity_poly.pdbx_seq_one_letter_code
_entity_poly.pdbx_strand_id
1 'polypeptide(L)'
;MLAGTIVVSGALRFTAREVGSKTMLAQIIRMVQQAQGSKAPVQRVVDRIAAIFVPTVLALSALTLVVWLAVGGMSQLPRAVMSAVSVLVIACPCAMGLATPTALMVGIGRAARMGILIKDATALETMRHIDAIVIDKTGTLTLPAADAADSDDVSRRESLKPHAREAIAQLKSQGIDIYMMSGDRDEAVAYWAKQAGIDHWRSRVMPQDKQDMVAHLQAEGRHVAMVGDGINDSQALAAADVGIAMGRGTDVAMDVAQVTLMGNDLRRIAEAFSLSRQTVGMIRQNLFWAFIYNLVCIPLAAGALYAVTDFQITPMWASALMAMSSVSVVLNSLRLKWKRA
;
A
#
# COMPACT_ATOMS: atom_id res chain seq x y z
N MET A 1 25.52 -5.36 -15.02
CA MET A 1 25.18 -6.45 -14.10
C MET A 1 24.69 -5.83 -12.80
N LEU A 2 23.57 -6.27 -12.26
CA LEU A 2 23.02 -5.72 -11.01
C LEU A 2 23.43 -6.61 -9.84
N ALA A 3 23.74 -6.03 -8.70
CA ALA A 3 24.00 -6.77 -7.47
C ALA A 3 22.75 -7.58 -7.06
N GLY A 4 22.97 -8.85 -6.67
CA GLY A 4 21.89 -9.78 -6.33
C GLY A 4 21.40 -10.65 -7.48
N THR A 5 21.93 -10.51 -8.70
CA THR A 5 21.65 -11.43 -9.81
C THR A 5 22.58 -12.65 -9.78
N ILE A 6 22.06 -13.80 -10.19
CA ILE A 6 22.80 -15.07 -10.25
C ILE A 6 23.13 -15.39 -11.71
N VAL A 7 24.38 -15.71 -11.99
CA VAL A 7 24.82 -16.19 -13.32
C VAL A 7 24.35 -17.64 -13.47
N VAL A 8 23.44 -17.91 -14.40
CA VAL A 8 22.90 -19.24 -14.63
C VAL A 8 23.82 -20.11 -15.49
N SER A 9 24.51 -19.49 -16.47
CA SER A 9 25.47 -20.18 -17.33
C SER A 9 26.47 -19.18 -17.94
N GLY A 10 27.68 -19.67 -18.25
CA GLY A 10 28.77 -18.87 -18.84
C GLY A 10 29.70 -18.22 -17.82
N ALA A 11 30.81 -17.65 -18.31
CA ALA A 11 31.78 -16.90 -17.50
C ALA A 11 31.71 -15.42 -17.86
N LEU A 12 31.67 -14.56 -16.85
CA LEU A 12 31.60 -13.11 -17.01
C LEU A 12 32.79 -12.44 -16.34
N ARG A 13 33.38 -11.46 -17.02
CA ARG A 13 34.37 -10.55 -16.43
C ARG A 13 33.76 -9.16 -16.40
N PHE A 14 33.68 -8.55 -15.22
CA PHE A 14 33.07 -7.22 -15.06
C PHE A 14 33.89 -6.36 -14.10
N THR A 15 33.75 -5.04 -14.25
CA THR A 15 34.31 -4.08 -13.31
C THR A 15 33.20 -3.55 -12.41
N ALA A 16 33.35 -3.70 -11.10
CA ALA A 16 32.41 -3.10 -10.16
C ALA A 16 32.59 -1.58 -10.15
N ARG A 17 31.54 -0.84 -10.52
CA ARG A 17 31.52 0.64 -10.49
C ARG A 17 31.00 1.17 -9.16
N GLU A 18 29.99 0.50 -8.59
CA GLU A 18 29.38 0.85 -7.31
C GLU A 18 29.38 -0.34 -6.38
N VAL A 19 29.84 -0.13 -5.15
CA VAL A 19 29.97 -1.17 -4.11
C VAL A 19 29.37 -0.69 -2.78
N GLY A 20 29.06 -1.63 -1.90
CA GLY A 20 28.56 -1.35 -0.57
C GLY A 20 27.18 -0.67 -0.60
N SER A 21 27.04 0.45 0.12
CA SER A 21 25.76 1.15 0.30
C SER A 21 25.22 1.85 -0.96
N LYS A 22 26.05 2.01 -2.00
CA LYS A 22 25.67 2.64 -3.28
C LYS A 22 25.08 1.64 -4.29
N THR A 23 25.18 0.34 -4.02
CA THR A 23 24.61 -0.67 -4.93
C THR A 23 23.07 -0.54 -5.00
N MET A 24 22.50 -0.87 -6.17
CA MET A 24 21.05 -0.94 -6.36
C MET A 24 20.37 -1.85 -5.33
N LEU A 25 21.00 -2.98 -4.97
CA LEU A 25 20.48 -3.87 -3.94
C LEU A 25 20.41 -3.19 -2.56
N ALA A 26 21.44 -2.43 -2.18
CA ALA A 26 21.44 -1.69 -0.92
C ALA A 26 20.39 -0.56 -0.90
N GLN A 27 20.14 0.08 -2.04
CA GLN A 27 19.07 1.07 -2.18
C GLN A 27 17.68 0.42 -2.03
N ILE A 28 17.44 -0.72 -2.69
CA ILE A 28 16.20 -1.50 -2.55
C ILE A 28 15.97 -1.89 -1.09
N ILE A 29 16.98 -2.43 -0.42
CA ILE A 29 16.89 -2.83 1.00
C ILE A 29 16.50 -1.62 1.86
N ARG A 30 17.16 -0.47 1.67
CA ARG A 30 16.83 0.76 2.41
C ARG A 30 15.41 1.24 2.18
N MET A 31 14.94 1.27 0.93
CA MET A 31 13.57 1.67 0.61
C MET A 31 12.54 0.74 1.27
N VAL A 32 12.77 -0.57 1.22
CA VAL A 32 11.87 -1.54 1.89
C VAL A 32 11.87 -1.36 3.41
N GLN A 33 13.04 -1.15 4.02
CA GLN A 33 13.14 -0.90 5.47
C GLN A 33 12.45 0.40 5.87
N GLN A 34 12.63 1.48 5.10
CA GLN A 34 11.98 2.77 5.31
C GLN A 34 10.47 2.64 5.21
N ALA A 35 9.96 1.97 4.17
CA ALA A 35 8.54 1.74 3.97
C ALA A 35 7.91 0.93 5.12
N GLN A 36 8.59 -0.12 5.58
CA GLN A 36 8.13 -0.95 6.69
C GLN A 36 8.13 -0.22 8.03
N GLY A 37 9.03 0.76 8.22
CA GLY A 37 9.11 1.60 9.41
C GLY A 37 8.14 2.79 9.42
N SER A 38 7.51 3.10 8.30
CA SER A 38 6.58 4.24 8.19
C SER A 38 5.19 3.90 8.75
N LYS A 39 4.50 4.90 9.32
CA LYS A 39 3.13 4.74 9.83
C LYS A 39 2.11 5.07 8.74
N ALA A 40 1.26 4.11 8.41
CA ALA A 40 0.13 4.33 7.52
C ALA A 40 -0.95 5.24 8.16
N PRO A 41 -1.69 6.05 7.38
CA PRO A 41 -2.80 6.85 7.86
C PRO A 41 -3.83 6.05 8.68
N VAL A 42 -4.16 4.84 8.25
CA VAL A 42 -5.08 3.95 8.98
C VAL A 42 -4.59 3.62 10.39
N GLN A 43 -3.29 3.57 10.63
CA GLN A 43 -2.75 3.32 11.97
C GLN A 43 -3.09 4.45 12.95
N ARG A 44 -3.08 5.71 12.48
CA ARG A 44 -3.52 6.87 13.30
C ARG A 44 -4.98 6.77 13.72
N VAL A 45 -5.84 6.21 12.87
CA VAL A 45 -7.24 5.95 13.18
C VAL A 45 -7.36 4.88 14.26
N VAL A 46 -6.59 3.80 14.13
CA VAL A 46 -6.53 2.72 15.13
C VAL A 46 -6.06 3.24 16.49
N ASP A 47 -5.00 4.07 16.52
CA ASP A 47 -4.48 4.66 17.76
C ASP A 47 -5.54 5.55 18.45
N ARG A 48 -6.32 6.33 17.66
CA ARG A 48 -7.41 7.15 18.18
C ARG A 48 -8.54 6.30 18.77
N ILE A 49 -8.92 5.22 18.09
CA ILE A 49 -9.92 4.27 18.59
C ILE A 49 -9.44 3.66 19.90
N ALA A 50 -8.19 3.21 19.96
CA ALA A 50 -7.60 2.63 21.15
C ALA A 50 -7.59 3.61 22.35
N ALA A 51 -7.34 4.90 22.12
CA ALA A 51 -7.36 5.95 23.14
C ALA A 51 -8.74 6.14 23.80
N ILE A 52 -9.83 5.86 23.08
CA ILE A 52 -11.19 5.88 23.64
C ILE A 52 -11.55 4.52 24.25
N PHE A 53 -11.17 3.45 23.57
CA PHE A 53 -11.52 2.09 23.95
C PHE A 53 -10.94 1.68 25.31
N VAL A 54 -9.67 1.99 25.56
CA VAL A 54 -8.99 1.59 26.81
C VAL A 54 -9.65 2.19 28.06
N PRO A 55 -9.90 3.52 28.17
CA PRO A 55 -10.63 4.08 29.30
C PRO A 55 -12.05 3.52 29.46
N THR A 56 -12.75 3.28 28.33
CA THR A 56 -14.10 2.69 28.36
C THR A 56 -14.10 1.31 28.98
N VAL A 57 -13.11 0.49 28.65
CA VAL A 57 -12.99 -0.87 29.19
C VAL A 57 -12.58 -0.86 30.66
N LEU A 58 -11.71 0.06 31.07
CA LEU A 58 -11.39 0.24 32.49
C LEU A 58 -12.65 0.55 33.32
N ALA A 59 -13.49 1.46 32.82
CA ALA A 59 -14.77 1.79 33.46
C ALA A 59 -15.72 0.57 33.46
N LEU A 60 -15.79 -0.19 32.36
CA LEU A 60 -16.62 -1.40 32.29
C LEU A 60 -16.14 -2.51 33.19
N SER A 61 -14.82 -2.70 33.36
CA SER A 61 -14.24 -3.64 34.30
C SER A 61 -14.59 -3.27 35.75
N ALA A 62 -14.45 -1.98 36.13
CA ALA A 62 -14.84 -1.48 37.45
C ALA A 62 -16.35 -1.66 37.68
N LEU A 63 -17.18 -1.35 36.67
CA LEU A 63 -18.63 -1.56 36.72
C LEU A 63 -18.97 -3.05 36.93
N THR A 64 -18.29 -3.94 36.20
CA THR A 64 -18.45 -5.39 36.34
C THR A 64 -18.18 -5.84 37.75
N LEU A 65 -17.09 -5.37 38.37
CA LEU A 65 -16.76 -5.66 39.81
C LEU A 65 -17.88 -5.21 40.73
N VAL A 66 -18.33 -3.97 40.56
CA VAL A 66 -19.39 -3.38 41.44
C VAL A 66 -20.70 -4.14 41.25
N VAL A 67 -21.13 -4.46 40.05
CA VAL A 67 -22.38 -5.21 39.81
C VAL A 67 -22.34 -6.60 40.44
N TRP A 68 -21.23 -7.34 40.30
CA TRP A 68 -21.09 -8.65 40.91
C TRP A 68 -21.16 -8.59 42.45
N LEU A 69 -20.55 -7.57 43.08
CA LEU A 69 -20.61 -7.38 44.54
C LEU A 69 -21.99 -6.92 45.01
N ALA A 70 -22.66 -6.06 44.25
CA ALA A 70 -24.01 -5.57 44.57
C ALA A 70 -25.07 -6.69 44.50
N VAL A 71 -24.96 -7.59 43.52
CA VAL A 71 -25.93 -8.69 43.33
C VAL A 71 -25.63 -9.90 44.24
N GLY A 72 -24.35 -10.26 44.38
CA GLY A 72 -23.94 -11.49 45.08
C GLY A 72 -23.31 -11.29 46.46
N GLY A 73 -23.11 -10.04 46.91
CA GLY A 73 -22.46 -9.72 48.17
C GLY A 73 -20.97 -10.08 48.20
N MET A 74 -20.37 -9.96 49.38
CA MET A 74 -18.94 -10.23 49.63
C MET A 74 -18.54 -11.69 49.39
N SER A 75 -19.49 -12.62 49.47
CA SER A 75 -19.24 -14.04 49.15
C SER A 75 -18.84 -14.27 47.71
N GLN A 76 -19.23 -13.38 46.78
CA GLN A 76 -18.90 -13.45 45.37
C GLN A 76 -17.63 -12.64 44.99
N LEU A 77 -16.89 -12.11 45.96
CA LEU A 77 -15.67 -11.33 45.72
C LEU A 77 -14.65 -12.03 44.80
N PRO A 78 -14.33 -13.32 44.97
CA PRO A 78 -13.40 -14.00 44.07
C PRO A 78 -13.91 -14.00 42.63
N ARG A 79 -15.20 -14.23 42.41
CA ARG A 79 -15.84 -14.24 41.10
C ARG A 79 -15.88 -12.83 40.47
N ALA A 80 -16.25 -11.84 41.26
CA ALA A 80 -16.27 -10.45 40.85
C ALA A 80 -14.89 -9.98 40.34
N VAL A 81 -13.83 -10.31 41.10
CA VAL A 81 -12.45 -10.02 40.70
C VAL A 81 -12.05 -10.78 39.42
N MET A 82 -12.38 -12.07 39.33
CA MET A 82 -12.10 -12.88 38.13
C MET A 82 -12.77 -12.33 36.88
N SER A 83 -14.06 -11.92 36.98
CA SER A 83 -14.78 -11.28 35.85
C SER A 83 -14.14 -9.96 35.46
N ALA A 84 -13.85 -9.09 36.40
CA ALA A 84 -13.22 -7.79 36.13
C ALA A 84 -11.85 -7.95 35.46
N VAL A 85 -11.02 -8.86 35.95
CA VAL A 85 -9.71 -9.20 35.35
C VAL A 85 -9.89 -9.80 33.96
N SER A 86 -10.87 -10.70 33.75
CA SER A 86 -11.15 -11.28 32.44
C SER A 86 -11.54 -10.20 31.42
N VAL A 87 -12.38 -9.23 31.82
CA VAL A 87 -12.72 -8.07 30.97
C VAL A 87 -11.48 -7.28 30.58
N LEU A 88 -10.57 -6.99 31.53
CA LEU A 88 -9.33 -6.27 31.26
C LEU A 88 -8.40 -7.05 30.32
N VAL A 89 -8.27 -8.35 30.50
CA VAL A 89 -7.43 -9.20 29.63
C VAL A 89 -7.96 -9.26 28.21
N ILE A 90 -9.28 -9.46 28.04
CA ILE A 90 -9.92 -9.51 26.71
C ILE A 90 -9.82 -8.17 26.00
N ALA A 91 -9.88 -7.09 26.72
CA ALA A 91 -9.82 -5.75 26.17
C ALA A 91 -8.44 -5.32 25.65
N CYS A 92 -7.42 -6.15 25.77
CA CYS A 92 -6.12 -5.86 25.17
C CYS A 92 -6.28 -5.66 23.64
N PRO A 93 -5.95 -4.49 23.08
CA PRO A 93 -6.03 -4.26 21.63
C PRO A 93 -4.84 -4.87 20.87
N CYS A 94 -4.28 -5.99 21.35
CA CYS A 94 -3.05 -6.60 20.86
C CYS A 94 -3.15 -6.98 19.38
N ALA A 95 -4.24 -7.62 18.98
CA ALA A 95 -4.50 -8.00 17.57
C ALA A 95 -4.71 -6.77 16.68
N MET A 96 -5.36 -5.71 17.21
CA MET A 96 -5.57 -4.45 16.48
C MET A 96 -4.25 -3.74 16.18
N GLY A 97 -3.31 -3.73 17.15
CA GLY A 97 -1.97 -3.17 16.97
C GLY A 97 -1.13 -3.91 15.94
N LEU A 98 -1.37 -5.22 15.74
CA LEU A 98 -0.68 -6.04 14.74
C LEU A 98 -1.35 -6.02 13.36
N ALA A 99 -2.62 -5.66 13.25
CA ALA A 99 -3.43 -5.76 12.04
C ALA A 99 -2.83 -4.99 10.85
N THR A 100 -2.41 -3.75 11.08
CA THR A 100 -1.84 -2.87 10.04
C THR A 100 -0.39 -3.22 9.71
N PRO A 101 0.54 -3.29 10.69
CA PRO A 101 1.94 -3.55 10.39
C PRO A 101 2.19 -4.89 9.68
N THR A 102 1.50 -5.95 10.09
CA THR A 102 1.70 -7.27 9.47
C THR A 102 1.24 -7.31 8.02
N ALA A 103 0.07 -6.73 7.71
CA ALA A 103 -0.43 -6.66 6.35
C ALA A 103 0.45 -5.77 5.46
N LEU A 104 0.91 -4.62 5.96
CA LEU A 104 1.83 -3.73 5.26
C LEU A 104 3.17 -4.41 4.97
N MET A 105 3.76 -5.08 5.97
CA MET A 105 5.03 -5.79 5.80
C MET A 105 4.93 -6.85 4.70
N VAL A 106 3.84 -7.62 4.68
CA VAL A 106 3.61 -8.64 3.63
C VAL A 106 3.35 -7.97 2.28
N GLY A 107 2.55 -6.90 2.22
CA GLY A 107 2.22 -6.16 1.00
C GLY A 107 3.46 -5.52 0.37
N ILE A 108 4.23 -4.75 1.14
CA ILE A 108 5.48 -4.10 0.69
C ILE A 108 6.52 -5.15 0.27
N GLY A 109 6.67 -6.23 1.06
CA GLY A 109 7.58 -7.31 0.70
C GLY A 109 7.19 -8.03 -0.59
N ARG A 110 5.89 -8.13 -0.88
CA ARG A 110 5.39 -8.68 -2.15
C ARG A 110 5.62 -7.70 -3.30
N ALA A 111 5.34 -6.39 -3.11
CA ALA A 111 5.62 -5.34 -4.08
C ALA A 111 7.09 -5.38 -4.52
N ALA A 112 8.01 -5.43 -3.57
CA ALA A 112 9.45 -5.48 -3.84
C ALA A 112 9.85 -6.70 -4.68
N ARG A 113 9.26 -7.88 -4.43
CA ARG A 113 9.50 -9.10 -5.26
C ARG A 113 8.98 -8.96 -6.68
N MET A 114 7.94 -8.17 -6.89
CA MET A 114 7.39 -7.85 -8.22
C MET A 114 8.18 -6.72 -8.90
N GLY A 115 9.23 -6.19 -8.25
CA GLY A 115 9.99 -5.05 -8.73
C GLY A 115 9.25 -3.72 -8.61
N ILE A 116 8.35 -3.63 -7.66
CA ILE A 116 7.61 -2.40 -7.30
C ILE A 116 8.14 -1.95 -5.94
N LEU A 117 8.90 -0.87 -5.92
CA LEU A 117 9.47 -0.32 -4.70
C LEU A 117 8.58 0.79 -4.17
N ILE A 118 8.07 0.65 -2.98
CA ILE A 118 7.17 1.59 -2.32
C ILE A 118 7.95 2.28 -1.20
N LYS A 119 7.97 3.61 -1.20
CA LYS A 119 8.80 4.41 -0.28
C LYS A 119 8.23 4.48 1.12
N ASP A 120 6.90 4.50 1.25
CA ASP A 120 6.22 4.55 2.53
C ASP A 120 4.84 3.87 2.51
N ALA A 121 4.31 3.63 3.69
CA ALA A 121 3.01 2.99 3.87
C ALA A 121 1.85 3.90 3.43
N THR A 122 2.05 5.23 3.46
CA THR A 122 1.04 6.21 3.02
C THR A 122 0.82 6.07 1.52
N ALA A 123 1.89 5.96 0.73
CA ALA A 123 1.80 5.74 -0.72
C ALA A 123 1.02 4.46 -1.04
N LEU A 124 1.28 3.36 -0.31
CA LEU A 124 0.54 2.11 -0.49
C LEU A 124 -0.96 2.28 -0.20
N GLU A 125 -1.31 3.06 0.82
CA GLU A 125 -2.72 3.32 1.16
C GLU A 125 -3.39 4.26 0.16
N THR A 126 -2.68 5.33 -0.28
CA THR A 126 -3.19 6.33 -1.22
C THR A 126 -3.42 5.74 -2.61
N MET A 127 -2.53 4.86 -3.09
CA MET A 127 -2.69 4.17 -4.39
C MET A 127 -4.06 3.50 -4.56
N ARG A 128 -4.69 3.06 -3.48
CA ARG A 128 -6.01 2.44 -3.55
C ARG A 128 -7.09 3.39 -4.06
N HIS A 129 -6.94 4.68 -3.79
CA HIS A 129 -7.93 5.70 -4.10
C HIS A 129 -7.72 6.38 -5.46
N ILE A 130 -6.59 6.09 -6.12
CA ILE A 130 -6.28 6.67 -7.44
C ILE A 130 -7.37 6.29 -8.44
N ASP A 131 -7.88 7.32 -9.10
CA ASP A 131 -8.91 7.25 -10.15
C ASP A 131 -8.48 7.97 -11.43
N ALA A 132 -7.38 8.74 -11.40
CA ALA A 132 -6.78 9.38 -12.57
C ALA A 132 -5.26 9.18 -12.59
N ILE A 133 -4.71 8.96 -13.79
CA ILE A 133 -3.26 8.86 -14.02
C ILE A 133 -2.87 9.89 -15.08
N VAL A 134 -1.91 10.73 -14.75
CA VAL A 134 -1.16 11.54 -15.73
C VAL A 134 0.10 10.75 -16.08
N ILE A 135 0.29 10.44 -17.36
CA ILE A 135 1.44 9.65 -17.84
C ILE A 135 2.26 10.45 -18.85
N ASP A 136 3.56 10.52 -18.62
CA ASP A 136 4.48 11.03 -19.63
C ASP A 136 4.60 10.07 -20.81
N LYS A 137 4.80 10.60 -22.04
CA LYS A 137 4.98 9.78 -23.24
C LYS A 137 6.40 9.24 -23.32
N THR A 138 7.38 10.13 -23.37
CA THR A 138 8.75 9.83 -23.79
C THR A 138 9.53 9.16 -22.65
N GLY A 139 10.12 7.97 -22.92
CA GLY A 139 10.83 7.21 -21.88
C GLY A 139 9.90 6.47 -20.92
N THR A 140 8.64 6.89 -20.78
CA THR A 140 7.63 6.27 -19.91
C THR A 140 6.72 5.32 -20.68
N LEU A 141 5.99 5.80 -21.67
CA LEU A 141 5.10 4.99 -22.53
C LEU A 141 5.83 4.44 -23.76
N THR A 142 6.77 5.23 -24.31
CA THR A 142 7.54 4.89 -25.50
C THR A 142 9.03 4.69 -25.19
N LEU A 143 9.72 4.01 -26.10
CA LEU A 143 11.17 3.88 -26.15
C LEU A 143 11.68 4.58 -27.41
N PRO A 144 12.75 5.41 -27.33
CA PRO A 144 13.37 5.98 -28.52
C PRO A 144 14.02 4.87 -29.36
N ALA A 145 13.89 4.96 -30.67
CA ALA A 145 14.57 4.07 -31.60
C ALA A 145 16.02 4.54 -31.78
N ALA A 146 16.98 3.63 -31.62
CA ALA A 146 18.41 3.96 -31.66
C ALA A 146 18.88 4.47 -33.03
N ASP A 147 18.24 4.05 -34.14
CA ASP A 147 18.74 4.26 -35.51
C ASP A 147 17.89 5.24 -36.35
N ALA A 148 16.89 5.88 -35.78
CA ALA A 148 15.91 6.68 -36.53
C ALA A 148 15.59 8.06 -35.94
N ALA A 149 16.50 8.64 -35.15
CA ALA A 149 16.29 9.93 -34.49
C ALA A 149 15.95 11.08 -35.46
N ASP A 150 16.46 11.04 -36.71
CA ASP A 150 16.27 12.07 -37.73
C ASP A 150 15.16 11.71 -38.75
N SER A 151 14.41 10.65 -38.58
CA SER A 151 13.32 10.27 -39.48
C SER A 151 12.11 11.19 -39.30
N ASP A 152 11.51 11.68 -40.38
CA ASP A 152 10.25 12.43 -40.33
C ASP A 152 9.03 11.56 -39.94
N ASP A 153 9.17 10.25 -40.08
CA ASP A 153 8.13 9.30 -39.73
C ASP A 153 8.10 9.01 -38.20
N VAL A 154 7.01 9.41 -37.56
CA VAL A 154 6.75 9.22 -36.12
C VAL A 154 6.88 7.76 -35.70
N SER A 155 6.43 6.83 -36.55
CA SER A 155 6.47 5.40 -36.28
C SER A 155 7.88 4.81 -36.24
N ARG A 156 8.87 5.51 -36.83
CA ARG A 156 10.27 5.10 -36.86
C ARG A 156 11.11 5.67 -35.70
N ARG A 157 10.70 6.82 -35.14
CA ARG A 157 11.45 7.50 -34.10
C ARG A 157 11.33 6.82 -32.73
N GLU A 158 10.20 6.21 -32.46
CA GLU A 158 9.84 5.61 -31.18
C GLU A 158 9.08 4.31 -31.39
N SER A 159 9.00 3.53 -30.32
CA SER A 159 8.12 2.37 -30.22
C SER A 159 7.41 2.35 -28.87
N LEU A 160 6.18 1.84 -28.81
CA LEU A 160 5.55 1.57 -27.54
C LEU A 160 6.39 0.57 -26.74
N LYS A 161 6.50 0.80 -25.44
CA LYS A 161 7.08 -0.21 -24.55
C LYS A 161 6.30 -1.52 -24.67
N PRO A 162 6.98 -2.67 -24.48
CA PRO A 162 6.30 -3.96 -24.44
C PRO A 162 5.13 -3.93 -23.46
N HIS A 163 3.98 -4.49 -23.85
CA HIS A 163 2.76 -4.55 -23.06
C HIS A 163 2.13 -3.20 -22.66
N ALA A 164 2.54 -2.07 -23.23
CA ALA A 164 1.96 -0.76 -22.90
C ALA A 164 0.43 -0.73 -23.13
N ARG A 165 -0.03 -1.21 -24.29
CA ARG A 165 -1.47 -1.27 -24.60
C ARG A 165 -2.26 -2.15 -23.64
N GLU A 166 -1.68 -3.28 -23.25
CA GLU A 166 -2.27 -4.20 -22.26
C GLU A 166 -2.38 -3.54 -20.88
N ALA A 167 -1.31 -2.85 -20.46
CA ALA A 167 -1.27 -2.11 -19.20
C ALA A 167 -2.35 -1.00 -19.15
N ILE A 168 -2.47 -0.23 -20.22
CA ILE A 168 -3.50 0.82 -20.35
C ILE A 168 -4.91 0.21 -20.28
N ALA A 169 -5.15 -0.90 -21.00
CA ALA A 169 -6.44 -1.58 -20.94
C ALA A 169 -6.77 -2.12 -19.53
N GLN A 170 -5.77 -2.67 -18.83
CA GLN A 170 -5.94 -3.12 -17.44
C GLN A 170 -6.26 -1.96 -16.48
N LEU A 171 -5.57 -0.82 -16.60
CA LEU A 171 -5.85 0.37 -15.79
C LEU A 171 -7.26 0.90 -16.04
N LYS A 172 -7.69 1.02 -17.30
CA LYS A 172 -9.06 1.40 -17.65
C LYS A 172 -10.11 0.43 -17.08
N SER A 173 -9.84 -0.88 -17.13
CA SER A 173 -10.74 -1.89 -16.55
C SER A 173 -10.85 -1.79 -15.01
N GLN A 174 -9.87 -1.15 -14.37
CA GLN A 174 -9.89 -0.83 -12.94
C GLN A 174 -10.63 0.48 -12.61
N GLY A 175 -11.19 1.17 -13.63
CA GLY A 175 -11.91 2.43 -13.47
C GLY A 175 -10.99 3.64 -13.36
N ILE A 176 -9.78 3.58 -13.90
CA ILE A 176 -8.78 4.65 -13.83
C ILE A 176 -8.73 5.37 -15.18
N ASP A 177 -8.93 6.69 -15.17
CA ASP A 177 -8.80 7.55 -16.34
C ASP A 177 -7.33 7.87 -16.61
N ILE A 178 -6.94 7.89 -17.88
CA ILE A 178 -5.54 8.06 -18.27
C ILE A 178 -5.38 9.29 -19.16
N TYR A 179 -4.49 10.20 -18.74
CA TYR A 179 -4.16 11.46 -19.40
C TYR A 179 -2.72 11.42 -19.85
N MET A 180 -2.47 11.29 -21.17
CA MET A 180 -1.11 11.32 -21.71
C MET A 180 -0.67 12.75 -21.96
N MET A 181 0.52 13.12 -21.50
CA MET A 181 1.11 14.44 -21.70
C MET A 181 2.49 14.33 -22.32
N SER A 182 2.77 15.17 -23.33
CA SER A 182 4.08 15.18 -24.00
C SER A 182 4.43 16.55 -24.55
N GLY A 183 5.72 16.89 -24.54
CA GLY A 183 6.25 18.08 -25.19
C GLY A 183 6.29 18.00 -26.73
N ASP A 184 5.99 16.83 -27.30
CA ASP A 184 6.04 16.59 -28.73
C ASP A 184 4.91 17.24 -29.53
N ARG A 185 5.03 17.19 -30.87
CA ARG A 185 4.03 17.72 -31.80
C ARG A 185 2.73 16.90 -31.73
N ASP A 186 1.62 17.56 -32.08
CA ASP A 186 0.26 17.02 -32.03
C ASP A 186 0.12 15.67 -32.74
N GLU A 187 0.70 15.56 -33.95
CA GLU A 187 0.64 14.34 -34.76
C GLU A 187 1.28 13.13 -34.06
N ALA A 188 2.45 13.33 -33.45
CA ALA A 188 3.16 12.28 -32.73
C ALA A 188 2.39 11.82 -31.48
N VAL A 189 1.87 12.78 -30.71
CA VAL A 189 1.13 12.48 -29.47
C VAL A 189 -0.19 11.79 -29.82
N ALA A 190 -0.94 12.28 -30.80
CA ALA A 190 -2.19 11.66 -31.25
C ALA A 190 -1.96 10.22 -31.76
N TYR A 191 -0.89 10.00 -32.55
CA TYR A 191 -0.55 8.67 -33.04
C TYR A 191 -0.31 7.67 -31.90
N TRP A 192 0.55 8.03 -30.93
CA TRP A 192 0.89 7.13 -29.82
C TRP A 192 -0.27 6.95 -28.84
N ALA A 193 -1.09 8.00 -28.60
CA ALA A 193 -2.31 7.89 -27.81
C ALA A 193 -3.27 6.84 -28.40
N LYS A 194 -3.51 6.92 -29.72
CA LYS A 194 -4.35 5.96 -30.44
C LYS A 194 -3.78 4.54 -30.38
N GLN A 195 -2.47 4.38 -30.57
CA GLN A 195 -1.80 3.07 -30.51
C GLN A 195 -1.87 2.45 -29.11
N ALA A 196 -1.72 3.25 -28.06
CA ALA A 196 -1.83 2.82 -26.67
C ALA A 196 -3.28 2.64 -26.20
N GLY A 197 -4.26 3.20 -26.92
CA GLY A 197 -5.65 3.19 -26.52
C GLY A 197 -5.98 4.22 -25.42
N ILE A 198 -5.33 5.39 -25.47
CA ILE A 198 -5.56 6.51 -24.53
C ILE A 198 -6.46 7.55 -25.21
N ASP A 199 -7.52 7.96 -24.51
CA ASP A 199 -8.52 8.88 -25.07
C ASP A 199 -8.18 10.36 -24.78
N HIS A 200 -7.55 10.63 -23.61
CA HIS A 200 -7.18 11.98 -23.19
C HIS A 200 -5.69 12.20 -23.37
N TRP A 201 -5.32 13.18 -24.18
CA TRP A 201 -3.91 13.53 -24.41
C TRP A 201 -3.72 15.02 -24.63
N ARG A 202 -2.51 15.52 -24.28
CA ARG A 202 -2.05 16.89 -24.60
C ARG A 202 -0.65 16.85 -25.14
N SER A 203 -0.42 17.65 -26.18
CA SER A 203 0.85 17.84 -26.88
C SER A 203 1.47 19.20 -26.55
N ARG A 204 2.71 19.40 -26.91
CA ARG A 204 3.50 20.65 -26.72
C ARG A 204 3.50 21.15 -25.26
N VAL A 205 3.52 20.21 -24.32
CA VAL A 205 3.39 20.46 -22.89
C VAL A 205 4.76 20.79 -22.31
N MET A 206 4.84 21.87 -21.56
CA MET A 206 6.01 22.20 -20.73
C MET A 206 5.95 21.44 -19.38
N PRO A 207 7.07 21.28 -18.67
CA PRO A 207 7.07 20.61 -17.36
C PRO A 207 6.05 21.19 -16.37
N GLN A 208 5.86 22.50 -16.36
CA GLN A 208 4.87 23.19 -15.51
C GLN A 208 3.44 22.77 -15.85
N ASP A 209 3.10 22.60 -17.13
CA ASP A 209 1.75 22.21 -17.54
C ASP A 209 1.36 20.83 -17.03
N LYS A 210 2.34 19.92 -16.83
CA LYS A 210 2.10 18.60 -16.23
C LYS A 210 1.70 18.73 -14.77
N GLN A 211 2.37 19.60 -14.00
CA GLN A 211 2.02 19.91 -12.62
C GLN A 211 0.64 20.56 -12.55
N ASP A 212 0.36 21.53 -13.43
CA ASP A 212 -0.92 22.22 -13.47
C ASP A 212 -2.07 21.26 -13.80
N MET A 213 -1.84 20.26 -14.67
CA MET A 213 -2.83 19.23 -14.96
C MET A 213 -3.11 18.36 -13.74
N VAL A 214 -2.09 17.96 -12.99
CA VAL A 214 -2.26 17.23 -11.73
C VAL A 214 -3.08 18.06 -10.75
N ALA A 215 -2.73 19.34 -10.55
CA ALA A 215 -3.44 20.25 -9.65
C ALA A 215 -4.90 20.48 -10.10
N HIS A 216 -5.14 20.58 -11.41
CA HIS A 216 -6.50 20.72 -11.97
C HIS A 216 -7.37 19.51 -11.66
N LEU A 217 -6.89 18.30 -11.92
CA LEU A 217 -7.62 17.08 -11.61
C LEU A 217 -7.87 16.92 -10.10
N GLN A 218 -6.89 17.28 -9.27
CA GLN A 218 -7.06 17.28 -7.80
C GLN A 218 -8.11 18.30 -7.35
N ALA A 219 -8.17 19.47 -7.98
CA ALA A 219 -9.19 20.49 -7.69
C ALA A 219 -10.61 20.02 -8.08
N GLU A 220 -10.74 19.12 -9.04
CA GLU A 220 -12.00 18.42 -9.39
C GLU A 220 -12.36 17.32 -8.39
N GLY A 221 -11.54 17.09 -7.36
CA GLY A 221 -11.76 16.06 -6.34
C GLY A 221 -11.24 14.68 -6.74
N ARG A 222 -10.42 14.59 -7.81
CA ARG A 222 -9.80 13.33 -8.25
C ARG A 222 -8.55 13.02 -7.42
N HIS A 223 -8.28 11.73 -7.28
CA HIS A 223 -7.02 11.24 -6.74
C HIS A 223 -6.08 10.88 -7.88
N VAL A 224 -4.98 11.62 -7.99
CA VAL A 224 -4.13 11.61 -9.17
C VAL A 224 -2.81 10.91 -8.91
N ALA A 225 -2.45 9.95 -9.78
CA ALA A 225 -1.07 9.48 -9.87
C ALA A 225 -0.37 10.13 -11.06
N MET A 226 0.92 10.48 -10.89
CA MET A 226 1.81 10.89 -11.99
C MET A 226 2.81 9.77 -12.28
N VAL A 227 2.95 9.42 -13.55
CA VAL A 227 3.93 8.43 -14.02
C VAL A 227 4.92 9.09 -14.97
N GLY A 228 6.19 9.06 -14.61
CA GLY A 228 7.27 9.68 -15.40
C GLY A 228 8.62 9.02 -15.17
N ASP A 229 9.63 9.41 -15.96
CA ASP A 229 10.98 8.85 -15.87
C ASP A 229 12.09 9.91 -15.75
N GLY A 230 11.78 11.17 -15.98
CA GLY A 230 12.73 12.26 -16.15
C GLY A 230 12.75 13.32 -15.07
N ILE A 231 13.78 14.14 -15.12
CA ILE A 231 13.92 15.36 -14.30
C ILE A 231 12.75 16.32 -14.57
N ASN A 232 12.27 16.35 -15.83
CA ASN A 232 11.18 17.22 -16.26
C ASN A 232 9.84 16.90 -15.59
N ASP A 233 9.69 15.70 -15.06
CA ASP A 233 8.47 15.23 -14.40
C ASP A 233 8.52 15.41 -12.87
N SER A 234 9.67 15.77 -12.30
CA SER A 234 9.90 15.79 -10.86
C SER A 234 8.90 16.68 -10.10
N GLN A 235 8.53 17.82 -10.66
CA GLN A 235 7.54 18.70 -10.07
C GLN A 235 6.14 18.09 -10.06
N ALA A 236 5.72 17.49 -11.18
CA ALA A 236 4.44 16.82 -11.29
C ALA A 236 4.38 15.53 -10.43
N LEU A 237 5.48 14.77 -10.37
CA LEU A 237 5.63 13.59 -9.49
C LEU A 237 5.47 13.98 -8.01
N ALA A 238 6.04 15.13 -7.60
CA ALA A 238 5.93 15.64 -6.23
C ALA A 238 4.53 16.16 -5.90
N ALA A 239 3.84 16.76 -6.87
CA ALA A 239 2.52 17.36 -6.70
C ALA A 239 1.38 16.33 -6.68
N ALA A 240 1.57 15.18 -7.32
CA ALA A 240 0.58 14.12 -7.39
C ALA A 240 0.35 13.45 -6.02
N ASP A 241 -0.84 12.87 -5.82
CA ASP A 241 -1.12 12.07 -4.62
C ASP A 241 -0.19 10.85 -4.53
N VAL A 242 0.20 10.31 -5.70
CA VAL A 242 1.23 9.27 -5.81
C VAL A 242 2.09 9.51 -7.05
N GLY A 243 3.36 9.83 -6.85
CA GLY A 243 4.36 9.86 -7.93
C GLY A 243 4.94 8.47 -8.16
N ILE A 244 4.95 8.03 -9.43
CA ILE A 244 5.48 6.72 -9.86
C ILE A 244 6.62 6.96 -10.84
N ALA A 245 7.84 6.63 -10.43
CA ALA A 245 9.02 6.71 -11.30
C ALA A 245 9.31 5.38 -11.99
N MET A 246 9.74 5.45 -13.26
CA MET A 246 10.24 4.28 -13.97
C MET A 246 11.69 4.00 -13.57
N GLY A 247 12.06 2.73 -13.39
CA GLY A 247 13.35 2.30 -12.82
C GLY A 247 14.60 2.54 -13.69
N ARG A 248 14.45 3.14 -14.86
CA ARG A 248 15.52 3.74 -15.66
C ARG A 248 15.46 5.28 -15.63
N GLY A 249 14.57 5.84 -14.81
CA GLY A 249 14.49 7.27 -14.60
C GLY A 249 15.73 7.81 -13.91
N THR A 250 15.82 9.13 -13.86
CA THR A 250 16.93 9.81 -13.17
C THR A 250 16.86 9.56 -11.67
N ASP A 251 18.01 9.63 -10.98
CA ASP A 251 18.08 9.54 -9.53
C ASP A 251 17.12 10.54 -8.86
N VAL A 252 16.99 11.73 -9.45
CA VAL A 252 16.06 12.79 -8.97
C VAL A 252 14.61 12.34 -9.03
N ALA A 253 14.17 11.70 -10.12
CA ALA A 253 12.79 11.20 -10.22
C ALA A 253 12.53 10.09 -9.19
N MET A 254 13.50 9.20 -8.98
CA MET A 254 13.40 8.13 -7.97
C MET A 254 13.39 8.69 -6.53
N ASP A 255 14.12 9.77 -6.27
CA ASP A 255 14.14 10.42 -4.95
C ASP A 255 12.84 11.12 -4.60
N VAL A 256 12.17 11.68 -5.59
CA VAL A 256 10.90 12.41 -5.42
C VAL A 256 9.69 11.49 -5.40
N ALA A 257 9.68 10.46 -6.25
CA ALA A 257 8.56 9.53 -6.38
C ALA A 257 8.34 8.69 -5.11
N GLN A 258 7.09 8.44 -4.80
CA GLN A 258 6.68 7.55 -3.70
C GLN A 258 6.74 6.07 -4.11
N VAL A 259 6.66 5.77 -5.41
CA VAL A 259 6.75 4.43 -5.95
C VAL A 259 7.76 4.39 -7.09
N THR A 260 8.62 3.39 -7.11
CA THR A 260 9.57 3.16 -8.20
C THR A 260 9.36 1.79 -8.81
N LEU A 261 9.17 1.73 -10.13
CA LEU A 261 8.99 0.49 -10.87
C LEU A 261 10.33 0.04 -11.44
N MET A 262 10.83 -1.11 -11.02
CA MET A 262 12.07 -1.67 -11.54
C MET A 262 11.85 -2.25 -12.94
N GLY A 263 12.53 -1.67 -13.94
CA GLY A 263 12.42 -2.10 -15.34
C GLY A 263 11.38 -1.32 -16.14
N ASN A 264 11.03 -1.84 -17.33
CA ASN A 264 10.23 -1.12 -18.35
C ASN A 264 8.80 -1.66 -18.54
N ASP A 265 8.38 -2.61 -17.71
CA ASP A 265 7.06 -3.24 -17.84
C ASP A 265 5.97 -2.39 -17.18
N LEU A 266 5.14 -1.76 -17.99
CA LEU A 266 4.05 -0.88 -17.55
C LEU A 266 2.90 -1.64 -16.85
N ARG A 267 2.77 -2.97 -17.04
CA ARG A 267 1.77 -3.77 -16.31
C ARG A 267 1.94 -3.69 -14.81
N ARG A 268 3.16 -3.43 -14.34
CA ARG A 268 3.45 -3.24 -12.92
C ARG A 268 2.71 -2.06 -12.30
N ILE A 269 2.28 -1.08 -13.08
CA ILE A 269 1.42 0.02 -12.58
C ILE A 269 0.06 -0.55 -12.14
N ALA A 270 -0.59 -1.32 -13.01
CA ALA A 270 -1.87 -1.95 -12.71
C ALA A 270 -1.75 -2.97 -11.56
N GLU A 271 -0.63 -3.72 -11.52
CA GLU A 271 -0.31 -4.65 -10.42
C GLU A 271 -0.10 -3.91 -9.10
N ALA A 272 0.56 -2.74 -9.09
CA ALA A 272 0.76 -1.91 -7.91
C ALA A 272 -0.57 -1.45 -7.31
N PHE A 273 -1.50 -0.96 -8.14
CA PHE A 273 -2.83 -0.55 -7.69
C PHE A 273 -3.66 -1.74 -7.18
N SER A 274 -3.60 -2.89 -7.87
CA SER A 274 -4.25 -4.12 -7.42
C SER A 274 -3.71 -4.57 -6.06
N LEU A 275 -2.39 -4.58 -5.89
CA LEU A 275 -1.74 -4.96 -4.64
C LEU A 275 -2.08 -4.00 -3.49
N SER A 276 -2.13 -2.69 -3.76
CA SER A 276 -2.58 -1.68 -2.80
C SER A 276 -4.00 -2.00 -2.30
N ARG A 277 -4.95 -2.20 -3.21
CA ARG A 277 -6.34 -2.55 -2.86
C ARG A 277 -6.43 -3.84 -2.05
N GLN A 278 -5.66 -4.87 -2.43
CA GLN A 278 -5.60 -6.14 -1.70
C GLN A 278 -5.03 -5.97 -0.29
N THR A 279 -3.96 -5.18 -0.14
CA THR A 279 -3.29 -4.94 1.14
C THR A 279 -4.18 -4.15 2.09
N VAL A 280 -4.77 -3.04 1.62
CA VAL A 280 -5.68 -2.22 2.43
C VAL A 280 -6.97 -2.99 2.76
N GLY A 281 -7.49 -3.79 1.82
CA GLY A 281 -8.60 -4.71 2.08
C GLY A 281 -8.28 -5.71 3.20
N MET A 282 -7.06 -6.25 3.22
CA MET A 282 -6.57 -7.15 4.26
C MET A 282 -6.47 -6.45 5.62
N ILE A 283 -5.95 -5.20 5.65
CA ILE A 283 -5.91 -4.39 6.88
C ILE A 283 -7.32 -4.22 7.45
N ARG A 284 -8.30 -3.86 6.63
CA ARG A 284 -9.70 -3.69 7.06
C ARG A 284 -10.30 -4.99 7.60
N GLN A 285 -10.04 -6.13 6.95
CA GLN A 285 -10.48 -7.44 7.44
C GLN A 285 -9.84 -7.76 8.79
N ASN A 286 -8.55 -7.54 8.94
CA ASN A 286 -7.84 -7.79 10.19
C ASN A 286 -8.40 -6.92 11.33
N LEU A 287 -8.62 -5.63 11.07
CA LEU A 287 -9.21 -4.71 12.05
C LEU A 287 -10.63 -5.12 12.43
N PHE A 288 -11.45 -5.51 11.46
CA PHE A 288 -12.81 -5.99 11.71
C PHE A 288 -12.79 -7.21 12.64
N TRP A 289 -12.00 -8.22 12.35
CA TRP A 289 -11.90 -9.41 13.18
C TRP A 289 -11.35 -9.11 14.57
N ALA A 290 -10.28 -8.31 14.66
CA ALA A 290 -9.71 -7.90 15.93
C ALA A 290 -10.72 -7.17 16.82
N PHE A 291 -11.60 -6.35 16.21
CA PHE A 291 -12.64 -5.63 16.95
C PHE A 291 -13.82 -6.52 17.37
N ILE A 292 -14.29 -7.41 16.47
CA ILE A 292 -15.44 -8.27 16.75
C ILE A 292 -15.15 -9.26 17.90
N TYR A 293 -13.91 -9.78 17.97
CA TYR A 293 -13.51 -10.63 19.10
C TYR A 293 -13.71 -9.91 20.44
N ASN A 294 -13.27 -8.66 20.55
CA ASN A 294 -13.42 -7.88 21.77
C ASN A 294 -14.89 -7.57 22.06
N LEU A 295 -15.66 -7.16 21.04
CA LEU A 295 -17.07 -6.82 21.17
C LEU A 295 -17.91 -7.99 21.69
N VAL A 296 -17.63 -9.21 21.26
CA VAL A 296 -18.35 -10.43 21.69
C VAL A 296 -17.84 -10.94 23.04
N CYS A 297 -16.52 -10.97 23.23
CA CYS A 297 -15.94 -11.62 24.40
C CYS A 297 -16.02 -10.75 25.66
N ILE A 298 -16.06 -9.41 25.58
CA ILE A 298 -16.17 -8.53 26.74
C ILE A 298 -17.47 -8.76 27.52
N PRO A 299 -18.67 -8.76 26.92
CA PRO A 299 -19.91 -9.08 27.63
C PRO A 299 -19.90 -10.48 28.26
N LEU A 300 -19.34 -11.46 27.56
CA LEU A 300 -19.25 -12.83 28.07
C LEU A 300 -18.33 -12.90 29.30
N ALA A 301 -17.21 -12.19 29.29
CA ALA A 301 -16.30 -12.10 30.43
C ALA A 301 -16.90 -11.34 31.60
N ALA A 302 -17.71 -10.32 31.35
CA ALA A 302 -18.46 -9.60 32.37
C ALA A 302 -19.52 -10.47 33.05
N GLY A 303 -19.90 -11.61 32.45
CA GLY A 303 -20.85 -12.55 33.03
C GLY A 303 -22.26 -12.48 32.42
N ALA A 304 -22.41 -11.96 31.19
CA ALA A 304 -23.72 -11.82 30.55
C ALA A 304 -24.50 -13.15 30.42
N LEU A 305 -23.79 -14.28 30.21
CA LEU A 305 -24.40 -15.62 30.13
C LEU A 305 -24.46 -16.35 31.45
N TYR A 306 -23.88 -15.81 32.53
CA TYR A 306 -23.77 -16.50 33.81
C TYR A 306 -25.15 -16.85 34.39
N ALA A 307 -26.11 -15.93 34.35
CA ALA A 307 -27.44 -16.12 34.88
C ALA A 307 -28.24 -17.26 34.22
N VAL A 308 -27.85 -17.65 32.96
CA VAL A 308 -28.57 -18.66 32.19
C VAL A 308 -27.82 -19.98 32.11
N THR A 309 -26.49 -19.97 32.04
CA THR A 309 -25.67 -21.13 31.73
C THR A 309 -24.60 -21.47 32.77
N ASP A 310 -24.47 -20.70 33.84
CA ASP A 310 -23.33 -20.73 34.78
C ASP A 310 -21.95 -20.58 34.10
N PHE A 311 -21.94 -20.22 32.78
CA PHE A 311 -20.72 -20.07 32.03
C PHE A 311 -20.06 -18.70 32.29
N GLN A 312 -18.77 -18.75 32.61
CA GLN A 312 -17.93 -17.58 32.81
C GLN A 312 -16.57 -17.76 32.17
N ILE A 313 -16.12 -16.75 31.43
CA ILE A 313 -14.77 -16.74 30.86
C ILE A 313 -13.78 -16.40 31.99
N THR A 314 -12.91 -17.36 32.33
CA THR A 314 -11.80 -17.12 33.25
C THR A 314 -10.68 -16.33 32.59
N PRO A 315 -9.79 -15.63 33.34
CA PRO A 315 -8.64 -14.91 32.77
C PRO A 315 -7.73 -15.79 31.92
N MET A 316 -7.64 -17.09 32.24
CA MET A 316 -6.87 -18.05 31.43
C MET A 316 -7.47 -18.24 30.02
N TRP A 317 -8.79 -18.46 29.92
CA TRP A 317 -9.49 -18.55 28.64
C TRP A 317 -9.47 -17.22 27.88
N ALA A 318 -9.60 -16.11 28.61
CA ALA A 318 -9.47 -14.76 28.04
C ALA A 318 -8.12 -14.57 27.36
N SER A 319 -7.03 -14.96 28.02
CA SER A 319 -5.67 -14.88 27.46
C SER A 319 -5.49 -15.79 26.25
N ALA A 320 -6.01 -17.02 26.28
CA ALA A 320 -5.95 -17.94 25.15
C ALA A 320 -6.71 -17.40 23.93
N LEU A 321 -7.91 -16.84 24.09
CA LEU A 321 -8.69 -16.21 23.04
C LEU A 321 -7.95 -15.01 22.41
N MET A 322 -7.31 -14.18 23.23
CA MET A 322 -6.52 -13.04 22.74
C MET A 322 -5.27 -13.48 21.95
N ALA A 323 -4.59 -14.52 22.41
CA ALA A 323 -3.47 -15.12 21.67
C ALA A 323 -3.95 -15.65 20.30
N MET A 324 -5.06 -16.38 20.27
CA MET A 324 -5.66 -16.88 19.02
C MET A 324 -6.09 -15.74 18.08
N SER A 325 -6.65 -14.66 18.58
CA SER A 325 -6.99 -13.47 17.80
C SER A 325 -5.75 -12.89 17.10
N SER A 326 -4.64 -12.72 17.82
CA SER A 326 -3.38 -12.23 17.26
C SER A 326 -2.81 -13.17 16.20
N VAL A 327 -2.82 -14.49 16.45
CA VAL A 327 -2.39 -15.50 15.47
C VAL A 327 -3.26 -15.46 14.22
N SER A 328 -4.58 -15.33 14.37
CA SER A 328 -5.51 -15.27 13.22
C SER A 328 -5.24 -14.06 12.32
N VAL A 329 -4.94 -12.90 12.89
CA VAL A 329 -4.56 -11.69 12.15
C VAL A 329 -3.27 -11.88 11.36
N VAL A 330 -2.25 -12.49 11.96
CA VAL A 330 -0.99 -12.79 11.29
C VAL A 330 -1.19 -13.79 10.15
N LEU A 331 -1.91 -14.89 10.41
CA LEU A 331 -2.21 -15.91 9.39
C LEU A 331 -3.02 -15.32 8.23
N ASN A 332 -4.01 -14.48 8.52
CA ASN A 332 -4.79 -13.82 7.49
C ASN A 332 -3.89 -12.90 6.63
N SER A 333 -2.99 -12.13 7.25
CA SER A 333 -2.04 -11.26 6.54
C SER A 333 -1.11 -12.07 5.63
N LEU A 334 -0.66 -13.26 6.05
CA LEU A 334 0.18 -14.14 5.25
C LEU A 334 -0.51 -14.66 3.98
N ARG A 335 -1.84 -14.74 3.95
CA ARG A 335 -2.62 -15.12 2.74
C ARG A 335 -2.36 -14.18 1.57
N LEU A 336 -1.94 -12.93 1.85
CA LEU A 336 -1.59 -11.98 0.80
C LEU A 336 -0.42 -12.46 -0.07
N LYS A 337 0.47 -13.33 0.45
CA LYS A 337 1.58 -13.91 -0.33
C LYS A 337 1.11 -14.76 -1.51
N TRP A 338 -0.04 -15.41 -1.39
CA TRP A 338 -0.55 -16.37 -2.38
C TRP A 338 -1.69 -15.82 -3.25
N LYS A 339 -2.20 -14.64 -2.95
CA LYS A 339 -3.19 -14.00 -3.84
C LYS A 339 -2.52 -13.61 -5.15
N ARG A 340 -3.18 -13.86 -6.28
CA ARG A 340 -2.73 -13.31 -7.58
C ARG A 340 -2.99 -11.80 -7.61
N ALA A 341 -2.05 -11.04 -8.22
CA ALA A 341 -2.17 -9.60 -8.43
C ALA A 341 -3.15 -9.31 -9.55
#